data_7acb3c6ff17779bf7b62c946a13d2b85
#
_entry.id   7acb3c6ff17779bf7b62c946a13d2b85
#
_cell.length_a   1.000
_cell.length_b   1.000
_cell.length_c   1.000
_cell.angle_alpha   90.00
_cell.angle_beta   90.00
_cell.angle_gamma   90.00
#
_symmetry.space_group_name_H-M   'P 1'
#
loop_
_entity.id
_entity.type
_entity.pdbx_description
1 polymer ?
#
loop_
_entity_poly.entity_id
_entity_poly.type
_entity_poly.pdbx_seq_one_letter_code
_entity_poly.pdbx_strand_id
1 'polypeptide(L)'
;MSNDKNPRDSSRDRRRDRETLGRSRGGLSTKIHLAADGRARPLARVTSAGQRNDALGFEPVMARLRIARAGPGRPRTRADRLLADKAYSSRGIRSYLRRRGIQAVIPEPSDQIRNRQRRGSRGGRPVTFDNDAYRLRNTVERAVGKLRGYRAVATRYDKRDYVYRGTVDIAAIGIWLRDPTT
;
A
#
# COMPACT_ATOMS: atom_id res chain seq x y z
N MET A 1 -17.16 -4.27 -37.08
CA MET A 1 -15.82 -4.91 -36.98
C MET A 1 -15.70 -5.53 -35.62
N SER A 2 -15.93 -6.84 -35.53
CA SER A 2 -15.90 -7.62 -34.28
C SER A 2 -14.47 -7.87 -33.87
N ASN A 3 -14.10 -7.38 -32.67
CA ASN A 3 -12.76 -7.57 -32.11
C ASN A 3 -12.74 -8.94 -31.40
N ASP A 4 -12.50 -9.97 -32.20
CA ASP A 4 -12.45 -11.36 -31.76
C ASP A 4 -11.16 -11.58 -30.93
N LYS A 5 -11.26 -11.39 -29.60
CA LYS A 5 -10.15 -11.67 -28.68
C LYS A 5 -9.90 -13.17 -28.65
N ASN A 6 -8.80 -13.60 -29.21
CA ASN A 6 -8.34 -14.97 -29.21
C ASN A 6 -8.42 -15.60 -27.79
N PRO A 7 -9.11 -16.73 -27.60
CA PRO A 7 -9.27 -17.40 -26.27
C PRO A 7 -7.95 -17.72 -25.56
N ARG A 8 -6.86 -17.93 -26.32
CA ARG A 8 -5.51 -18.15 -25.76
C ARG A 8 -4.93 -16.91 -25.07
N ASP A 9 -5.34 -15.70 -25.47
CA ASP A 9 -4.89 -14.44 -24.86
C ASP A 9 -5.56 -14.23 -23.49
N SER A 10 -6.84 -14.58 -23.37
CA SER A 10 -7.59 -14.48 -22.13
C SER A 10 -7.10 -15.44 -21.02
N SER A 11 -6.56 -16.61 -21.38
CA SER A 11 -5.99 -17.56 -20.43
C SER A 11 -4.60 -17.12 -19.91
N ARG A 12 -3.78 -16.53 -20.80
CA ARG A 12 -2.49 -15.94 -20.44
C ARG A 12 -2.64 -14.73 -19.52
N ASP A 13 -3.61 -13.87 -19.79
CA ASP A 13 -3.91 -12.69 -18.96
C ASP A 13 -4.43 -13.10 -17.58
N ARG A 14 -5.34 -14.09 -17.49
CA ARG A 14 -5.80 -14.64 -16.20
C ARG A 14 -4.65 -15.28 -15.39
N ARG A 15 -3.71 -15.96 -16.06
CA ARG A 15 -2.55 -16.54 -15.40
C ARG A 15 -1.60 -15.45 -14.88
N ARG A 16 -1.35 -14.38 -15.66
CA ARG A 16 -0.55 -13.23 -15.25
C ARG A 16 -1.16 -12.49 -14.07
N ASP A 17 -2.48 -12.33 -14.05
CA ASP A 17 -3.20 -11.71 -12.92
C ASP A 17 -3.04 -12.52 -11.64
N ARG A 18 -3.09 -13.86 -11.71
CA ARG A 18 -2.81 -14.74 -10.56
C ARG A 18 -1.38 -14.60 -10.05
N GLU A 19 -0.42 -14.38 -10.96
CA GLU A 19 0.99 -14.20 -10.61
C GLU A 19 1.34 -12.74 -10.29
N THR A 20 0.35 -11.85 -10.20
CA THR A 20 0.51 -10.40 -9.95
C THR A 20 1.54 -9.73 -10.86
N LEU A 21 1.71 -10.26 -12.06
CA LEU A 21 2.55 -9.70 -13.11
C LEU A 21 1.71 -8.79 -14.01
N GLY A 22 2.10 -7.55 -14.09
CA GLY A 22 1.47 -6.57 -14.96
C GLY A 22 2.46 -5.88 -15.87
N ARG A 23 1.96 -5.25 -16.92
CA ARG A 23 2.80 -4.49 -17.85
C ARG A 23 2.78 -3.02 -17.43
N SER A 24 3.94 -2.50 -17.03
CA SER A 24 4.21 -1.07 -16.83
C SER A 24 4.98 -0.51 -18.03
N ARG A 25 5.25 0.80 -18.03
CA ARG A 25 6.10 1.44 -19.08
C ARG A 25 7.49 0.80 -19.16
N GLY A 26 8.02 0.29 -18.05
CA GLY A 26 9.33 -0.39 -17.97
C GLY A 26 9.27 -1.90 -18.20
N GLY A 27 8.15 -2.48 -18.66
CA GLY A 27 7.99 -3.90 -18.89
C GLY A 27 7.14 -4.62 -17.84
N LEU A 28 7.38 -5.92 -17.66
CA LEU A 28 6.66 -6.71 -16.65
C LEU A 28 7.07 -6.28 -15.25
N SER A 29 6.09 -5.93 -14.42
CA SER A 29 6.33 -5.44 -13.07
C SER A 29 5.26 -5.89 -12.08
N THR A 30 5.65 -5.91 -10.81
CA THR A 30 4.76 -6.14 -9.66
C THR A 30 4.89 -4.96 -8.71
N LYS A 31 3.77 -4.48 -8.23
CA LYS A 31 3.75 -3.49 -7.14
C LYS A 31 3.71 -4.20 -5.79
N ILE A 32 4.47 -3.69 -4.85
CA ILE A 32 4.38 -4.03 -3.43
C ILE A 32 3.66 -2.87 -2.73
N HIS A 33 2.45 -3.12 -2.24
CA HIS A 33 1.76 -2.21 -1.35
C HIS A 33 2.20 -2.52 0.08
N LEU A 34 2.69 -1.53 0.80
CA LEU A 34 3.38 -1.70 2.07
C LEU A 34 2.81 -0.78 3.14
N ALA A 35 2.55 -1.32 4.34
CA ALA A 35 2.45 -0.55 5.56
C ALA A 35 3.74 -0.72 6.36
N ALA A 36 4.27 0.38 6.88
CA ALA A 36 5.48 0.41 7.70
C ALA A 36 5.23 1.18 8.99
N ASP A 37 6.01 0.90 10.02
CA ASP A 37 6.02 1.67 11.27
C ASP A 37 6.91 2.92 11.18
N GLY A 38 6.97 3.71 12.27
CA GLY A 38 7.75 4.93 12.34
C GLY A 38 9.28 4.74 12.17
N ARG A 39 9.80 3.51 12.36
CA ARG A 39 11.19 3.13 12.12
C ARG A 39 11.45 2.59 10.71
N ALA A 40 10.46 2.68 9.82
CA ALA A 40 10.51 2.14 8.47
C ALA A 40 10.70 0.61 8.43
N ARG A 41 10.06 -0.11 9.36
CA ARG A 41 9.99 -1.58 9.36
C ARG A 41 8.68 -2.03 8.72
N PRO A 42 8.69 -3.02 7.80
CA PRO A 42 7.48 -3.56 7.19
C PRO A 42 6.55 -4.20 8.21
N LEU A 43 5.26 -3.79 8.22
CA LEU A 43 4.22 -4.35 9.09
C LEU A 43 3.26 -5.26 8.33
N ALA A 44 2.86 -4.86 7.14
CA ALA A 44 1.96 -5.62 6.29
C ALA A 44 2.24 -5.30 4.83
N ARG A 45 2.05 -6.26 3.95
CA ARG A 45 2.25 -6.10 2.52
C ARG A 45 1.25 -6.88 1.69
N VAL A 46 1.03 -6.41 0.46
CA VAL A 46 0.26 -7.09 -0.59
C VAL A 46 0.95 -6.83 -1.92
N THR A 47 0.96 -7.81 -2.79
CA THR A 47 1.43 -7.68 -4.16
C THR A 47 0.27 -7.46 -5.12
N SER A 48 0.48 -6.71 -6.17
CA SER A 48 -0.47 -6.55 -7.28
C SER A 48 0.25 -6.35 -8.60
N ALA A 49 -0.47 -6.54 -9.71
CA ALA A 49 0.05 -6.26 -11.03
C ALA A 49 0.45 -4.78 -11.18
N GLY A 50 1.57 -4.52 -11.86
CA GLY A 50 2.20 -3.21 -11.90
C GLY A 50 1.33 -2.06 -12.46
N GLN A 51 0.36 -2.35 -13.32
CA GLN A 51 -0.57 -1.37 -13.87
C GLN A 51 -1.76 -1.03 -12.95
N ARG A 52 -1.99 -1.82 -11.88
CA ARG A 52 -3.12 -1.57 -10.98
C ARG A 52 -3.00 -0.27 -10.22
N ASN A 53 -4.15 0.36 -9.96
CA ASN A 53 -4.23 1.57 -9.15
C ASN A 53 -3.79 1.28 -7.71
N ASP A 54 -2.95 2.14 -7.15
CA ASP A 54 -2.38 1.98 -5.81
C ASP A 54 -3.44 1.99 -4.70
N ALA A 55 -4.52 2.76 -4.87
CA ALA A 55 -5.62 2.82 -3.91
C ALA A 55 -6.30 1.46 -3.67
N LEU A 56 -6.30 0.55 -4.67
CA LEU A 56 -6.85 -0.79 -4.53
C LEU A 56 -6.06 -1.69 -3.56
N GLY A 57 -4.79 -1.39 -3.34
CA GLY A 57 -3.93 -2.09 -2.38
C GLY A 57 -4.19 -1.70 -0.93
N PHE A 58 -4.89 -0.59 -0.68
CA PHE A 58 -5.07 -0.03 0.64
C PHE A 58 -5.80 -0.98 1.62
N GLU A 59 -7.04 -1.35 1.33
CA GLU A 59 -7.83 -2.20 2.22
C GLU A 59 -7.21 -3.59 2.43
N PRO A 60 -6.69 -4.28 1.38
CA PRO A 60 -5.96 -5.53 1.54
C PRO A 60 -4.74 -5.44 2.46
N VAL A 61 -3.97 -4.34 2.41
CA VAL A 61 -2.84 -4.13 3.33
C VAL A 61 -3.34 -3.93 4.74
N MET A 62 -4.34 -3.08 4.94
CA MET A 62 -4.91 -2.81 6.27
C MET A 62 -5.56 -4.05 6.90
N ALA A 63 -6.14 -4.94 6.11
CA ALA A 63 -6.70 -6.21 6.58
C ALA A 63 -5.62 -7.19 7.09
N ARG A 64 -4.40 -7.08 6.57
CA ARG A 64 -3.25 -7.91 6.98
C ARG A 64 -2.45 -7.34 8.16
N LEU A 65 -2.78 -6.14 8.60
CA LEU A 65 -2.06 -5.52 9.70
C LEU A 65 -2.23 -6.34 10.99
N ARG A 66 -1.12 -6.86 11.52
CA ARG A 66 -1.02 -7.63 12.76
C ARG A 66 0.26 -7.24 13.46
N ILE A 67 0.13 -6.54 14.59
CA ILE A 67 1.27 -6.08 15.38
C ILE A 67 1.25 -6.87 16.68
N ALA A 68 2.26 -7.69 16.91
CA ALA A 68 2.42 -8.42 18.16
C ALA A 68 2.50 -7.44 19.33
N ARG A 69 1.98 -7.85 20.48
CA ARG A 69 2.15 -7.12 21.75
C ARG A 69 3.31 -7.75 22.53
N ALA A 70 3.97 -6.93 23.34
CA ALA A 70 5.01 -7.42 24.23
C ALA A 70 4.47 -8.33 25.36
N GLY A 71 3.16 -8.29 25.63
CA GLY A 71 2.47 -9.09 26.65
C GLY A 71 1.34 -9.95 26.06
N PRO A 72 0.61 -10.68 26.90
CA PRO A 72 -0.50 -11.53 26.49
C PRO A 72 -1.62 -10.72 25.83
N GLY A 73 -2.32 -11.33 24.88
CA GLY A 73 -3.46 -10.72 24.22
C GLY A 73 -3.38 -10.79 22.69
N ARG A 74 -4.50 -10.42 22.05
CA ARG A 74 -4.60 -10.45 20.57
C ARG A 74 -3.69 -9.40 19.93
N PRO A 75 -3.07 -9.70 18.79
CA PRO A 75 -2.31 -8.72 18.03
C PRO A 75 -3.13 -7.46 17.74
N ARG A 76 -2.48 -6.31 17.75
CA ARG A 76 -3.10 -5.04 17.37
C ARG A 76 -3.31 -5.01 15.88
N THR A 77 -4.52 -4.72 15.43
CA THR A 77 -4.92 -4.66 14.01
C THR A 77 -5.23 -3.23 13.54
N ARG A 78 -5.04 -2.25 14.41
CA ARG A 78 -5.38 -0.84 14.19
C ARG A 78 -4.19 0.05 14.54
N ALA A 79 -3.80 0.93 13.64
CA ALA A 79 -2.88 2.02 13.92
C ALA A 79 -3.63 3.19 14.59
N ASP A 80 -2.94 4.06 15.32
CA ASP A 80 -3.51 5.29 15.86
C ASP A 80 -3.68 6.33 14.74
N ARG A 81 -2.67 6.44 13.88
CA ARG A 81 -2.67 7.32 12.72
C ARG A 81 -2.14 6.60 11.49
N LEU A 82 -2.56 7.02 10.32
CA LEU A 82 -2.09 6.54 9.03
C LEU A 82 -1.68 7.72 8.16
N LEU A 83 -0.42 7.69 7.73
CA LEU A 83 0.17 8.65 6.82
C LEU A 83 0.21 8.03 5.42
N ALA A 84 -0.36 8.71 4.43
CA ALA A 84 -0.32 8.26 3.05
C ALA A 84 -0.27 9.44 2.07
N ASP A 85 0.08 9.16 0.82
CA ASP A 85 0.10 10.15 -0.24
C ASP A 85 -1.32 10.59 -0.63
N LYS A 86 -1.42 11.74 -1.31
CA LYS A 86 -2.66 12.29 -1.86
C LYS A 86 -3.42 11.31 -2.77
N ALA A 87 -2.73 10.35 -3.40
CA ALA A 87 -3.36 9.28 -4.18
C ALA A 87 -4.34 8.43 -3.36
N TYR A 88 -4.17 8.36 -2.03
CA TYR A 88 -5.06 7.67 -1.10
C TYR A 88 -6.17 8.54 -0.52
N SER A 89 -6.34 9.78 -1.01
CA SER A 89 -7.35 10.73 -0.53
C SER A 89 -8.74 10.48 -1.12
N SER A 90 -9.19 9.24 -1.18
CA SER A 90 -10.54 8.93 -1.61
C SER A 90 -11.55 8.97 -0.46
N ARG A 91 -12.82 9.28 -0.79
CA ARG A 91 -13.93 9.25 0.19
C ARG A 91 -14.05 7.88 0.86
N GLY A 92 -13.87 6.80 0.10
CA GLY A 92 -13.91 5.41 0.60
C GLY A 92 -12.84 5.16 1.66
N ILE A 93 -11.57 5.49 1.36
CA ILE A 93 -10.44 5.32 2.27
C ILE A 93 -10.63 6.16 3.54
N ARG A 94 -11.02 7.43 3.41
CA ARG A 94 -11.27 8.28 4.59
C ARG A 94 -12.43 7.76 5.44
N SER A 95 -13.50 7.25 4.82
CA SER A 95 -14.60 6.62 5.52
C SER A 95 -14.18 5.33 6.24
N TYR A 96 -13.38 4.50 5.59
CA TYR A 96 -12.79 3.30 6.20
C TYR A 96 -11.96 3.65 7.45
N LEU A 97 -11.05 4.61 7.34
CA LEU A 97 -10.20 5.05 8.46
C LEU A 97 -11.03 5.59 9.62
N ARG A 98 -12.05 6.41 9.34
CA ARG A 98 -12.97 6.96 10.34
C ARG A 98 -13.72 5.87 11.07
N ARG A 99 -14.32 4.91 10.36
CA ARG A 99 -15.04 3.77 10.97
C ARG A 99 -14.12 2.94 11.88
N ARG A 100 -12.84 2.87 11.57
CA ARG A 100 -11.85 2.15 12.39
C ARG A 100 -11.21 3.00 13.49
N GLY A 101 -11.59 4.27 13.62
CA GLY A 101 -11.00 5.18 14.58
C GLY A 101 -9.51 5.46 14.33
N ILE A 102 -9.09 5.46 13.05
CA ILE A 102 -7.70 5.73 12.64
C ILE A 102 -7.62 7.17 12.16
N GLN A 103 -6.72 7.96 12.74
CA GLN A 103 -6.47 9.34 12.27
C GLN A 103 -5.83 9.31 10.88
N ALA A 104 -6.50 9.93 9.90
CA ALA A 104 -5.99 10.02 8.54
C ALA A 104 -5.11 11.28 8.38
N VAL A 105 -3.81 11.09 8.13
CA VAL A 105 -2.88 12.16 7.76
C VAL A 105 -2.57 12.03 6.28
N ILE A 106 -3.54 12.41 5.45
CA ILE A 106 -3.51 12.31 4.00
C ILE A 106 -3.84 13.68 3.42
N PRO A 107 -2.98 14.28 2.60
CA PRO A 107 -3.28 15.58 1.99
C PRO A 107 -4.46 15.48 1.03
N GLU A 108 -5.17 16.57 0.87
CA GLU A 108 -6.27 16.66 -0.09
C GLU A 108 -5.74 17.15 -1.44
N PRO A 109 -6.02 16.45 -2.55
CA PRO A 109 -5.68 16.92 -3.88
C PRO A 109 -6.35 18.25 -4.22
N SER A 110 -5.71 19.08 -5.02
CA SER A 110 -6.20 20.42 -5.39
C SER A 110 -7.56 20.41 -6.12
N ASP A 111 -7.83 19.37 -6.90
CA ASP A 111 -9.11 19.18 -7.56
C ASP A 111 -10.24 18.89 -6.55
N GLN A 112 -9.98 18.11 -5.50
CA GLN A 112 -10.94 17.86 -4.44
C GLN A 112 -11.23 19.13 -3.64
N ILE A 113 -10.20 19.95 -3.33
CA ILE A 113 -10.35 21.25 -2.67
C ILE A 113 -11.23 22.18 -3.51
N ARG A 114 -10.92 22.35 -4.80
CA ARG A 114 -11.69 23.17 -5.73
C ARG A 114 -13.14 22.69 -5.86
N ASN A 115 -13.35 21.39 -5.97
CA ASN A 115 -14.69 20.81 -6.06
C ASN A 115 -15.51 21.05 -4.79
N ARG A 116 -14.87 20.97 -3.61
CA ARG A 116 -15.54 21.31 -2.35
C ARG A 116 -15.92 22.78 -2.29
N GLN A 117 -14.99 23.68 -2.60
CA GLN A 117 -15.22 25.12 -2.62
C GLN A 117 -16.36 25.52 -3.58
N ARG A 118 -16.37 24.94 -4.80
CA ARG A 118 -17.43 25.19 -5.79
C ARG A 118 -18.83 24.77 -5.30
N ARG A 119 -18.92 23.79 -4.40
CA ARG A 119 -20.20 23.36 -3.80
C ARG A 119 -20.66 24.25 -2.66
N GLY A 120 -19.87 25.21 -2.19
CA GLY A 120 -20.19 26.10 -1.07
C GLY A 120 -20.58 25.32 0.18
N SER A 121 -21.69 25.65 0.81
CA SER A 121 -22.20 24.97 2.02
C SER A 121 -22.41 23.46 1.85
N ARG A 122 -22.72 23.00 0.65
CA ARG A 122 -22.87 21.57 0.32
C ARG A 122 -21.55 20.83 0.14
N GLY A 123 -20.42 21.54 0.13
CA GLY A 123 -19.07 20.97 -0.03
C GLY A 123 -18.54 20.25 1.21
N GLY A 124 -19.16 20.49 2.36
CA GLY A 124 -18.78 19.90 3.63
C GLY A 124 -17.54 20.55 4.27
N ARG A 125 -17.21 20.08 5.49
CA ARG A 125 -16.09 20.61 6.27
C ARG A 125 -14.75 20.27 5.61
N PRO A 126 -13.76 21.20 5.60
CA PRO A 126 -12.39 20.92 5.17
C PRO A 126 -11.78 19.77 5.95
N VAL A 127 -10.91 19.03 5.29
CA VAL A 127 -10.15 17.94 5.91
C VAL A 127 -9.11 18.54 6.86
N THR A 128 -9.13 18.12 8.12
CA THR A 128 -8.05 18.47 9.06
C THR A 128 -6.77 17.77 8.60
N PHE A 129 -5.70 18.52 8.43
CA PHE A 129 -4.42 18.02 7.98
C PHE A 129 -3.30 18.43 8.94
N ASP A 130 -2.53 17.44 9.41
CA ASP A 130 -1.39 17.63 10.31
C ASP A 130 -0.12 17.60 9.48
N ASN A 131 0.43 18.78 9.19
CA ASN A 131 1.66 18.97 8.41
C ASN A 131 2.89 18.35 9.09
N ASP A 132 2.99 18.48 10.41
CA ASP A 132 4.17 17.99 11.13
C ASP A 132 4.19 16.46 11.17
N ALA A 133 3.04 15.84 11.44
CA ALA A 133 2.93 14.40 11.30
C ALA A 133 3.19 13.94 9.86
N TYR A 134 2.76 14.71 8.85
CA TYR A 134 2.95 14.33 7.45
C TYR A 134 4.42 14.30 7.01
N ARG A 135 5.29 15.10 7.61
CA ARG A 135 6.75 15.04 7.35
C ARG A 135 7.32 13.66 7.64
N LEU A 136 6.72 12.90 8.56
CA LEU A 136 7.10 11.53 8.88
C LEU A 136 6.72 10.51 7.79
N ARG A 137 5.97 10.90 6.74
CA ARG A 137 5.58 10.02 5.62
C ARG A 137 6.78 9.38 4.93
N ASN A 138 7.93 10.03 4.93
CA ASN A 138 9.16 9.49 4.36
C ASN A 138 9.57 8.12 4.95
N THR A 139 8.97 7.70 6.06
CA THR A 139 9.23 6.38 6.64
C THR A 139 8.84 5.23 5.72
N VAL A 140 7.76 5.35 4.94
CA VAL A 140 7.35 4.30 3.99
C VAL A 140 8.31 4.23 2.79
N GLU A 141 8.80 5.37 2.33
CA GLU A 141 9.82 5.42 1.25
C GLU A 141 11.12 4.77 1.70
N ARG A 142 11.54 5.04 2.94
CA ARG A 142 12.70 4.37 3.56
C ARG A 142 12.49 2.86 3.70
N ALA A 143 11.28 2.42 4.08
CA ALA A 143 10.94 0.99 4.18
C ALA A 143 11.04 0.30 2.81
N VAL A 144 10.53 0.94 1.76
CA VAL A 144 10.67 0.46 0.37
C VAL A 144 12.15 0.43 -0.03
N GLY A 145 12.93 1.46 0.32
CA GLY A 145 14.37 1.51 0.09
C GLY A 145 15.12 0.34 0.78
N LYS A 146 14.81 0.07 2.05
CA LYS A 146 15.36 -1.08 2.78
C LYS A 146 15.03 -2.41 2.10
N LEU A 147 13.78 -2.60 1.64
CA LEU A 147 13.39 -3.81 0.90
C LEU A 147 14.11 -3.93 -0.44
N ARG A 148 14.27 -2.84 -1.19
CA ARG A 148 15.00 -2.82 -2.47
C ARG A 148 16.50 -3.09 -2.31
N GLY A 149 17.09 -2.89 -1.13
CA GLY A 149 18.45 -3.31 -0.81
C GLY A 149 18.66 -4.82 -0.91
N TYR A 150 17.59 -5.60 -0.86
CA TYR A 150 17.64 -7.04 -1.15
C TYR A 150 17.46 -7.28 -2.66
N ARG A 151 18.51 -7.72 -3.34
CA ARG A 151 18.52 -7.91 -4.80
C ARG A 151 17.35 -8.77 -5.29
N ALA A 152 17.03 -9.86 -4.59
CA ALA A 152 15.94 -10.76 -4.96
C ALA A 152 14.56 -10.05 -4.92
N VAL A 153 14.35 -9.07 -4.02
CA VAL A 153 13.16 -8.24 -3.98
C VAL A 153 13.15 -7.21 -5.11
N ALA A 154 14.29 -6.54 -5.34
CA ALA A 154 14.40 -5.48 -6.34
C ALA A 154 14.18 -6.00 -7.76
N THR A 155 14.75 -7.17 -8.09
CA THR A 155 14.76 -7.72 -9.46
C THR A 155 13.59 -8.66 -9.73
N ARG A 156 12.98 -9.25 -8.71
CA ARG A 156 11.94 -10.27 -8.82
C ARG A 156 12.29 -11.37 -9.83
N TYR A 157 13.20 -12.24 -9.48
CA TYR A 157 13.51 -13.44 -10.28
C TYR A 157 12.39 -14.49 -10.23
N ASP A 158 11.54 -14.43 -9.20
CA ASP A 158 10.48 -15.42 -8.96
C ASP A 158 9.33 -15.24 -9.95
N LYS A 159 9.03 -16.27 -10.73
CA LYS A 159 7.87 -16.30 -11.63
C LYS A 159 6.56 -16.35 -10.88
N ARG A 160 6.50 -17.11 -9.77
CA ARG A 160 5.30 -17.32 -8.95
C ARG A 160 5.14 -16.24 -7.90
N ASP A 161 3.95 -15.67 -7.78
CA ASP A 161 3.66 -14.61 -6.81
C ASP A 161 3.86 -15.06 -5.36
N TYR A 162 3.46 -16.29 -5.01
CA TYR A 162 3.62 -16.79 -3.66
C TYR A 162 5.10 -16.95 -3.26
N VAL A 163 5.98 -17.33 -4.21
CA VAL A 163 7.44 -17.41 -3.97
C VAL A 163 7.98 -16.00 -3.76
N TYR A 164 7.66 -15.08 -4.66
CA TYR A 164 8.08 -13.68 -4.52
C TYR A 164 7.62 -13.05 -3.19
N ARG A 165 6.39 -13.34 -2.76
CA ARG A 165 5.92 -12.90 -1.45
C ARG A 165 6.76 -13.46 -0.31
N GLY A 166 7.14 -14.73 -0.38
CA GLY A 166 8.07 -15.34 0.57
C GLY A 166 9.43 -14.65 0.60
N THR A 167 9.98 -14.31 -0.58
CA THR A 167 11.22 -13.53 -0.72
C THR A 167 11.10 -12.16 -0.04
N VAL A 168 9.99 -11.46 -0.23
CA VAL A 168 9.72 -10.16 0.45
C VAL A 168 9.55 -10.35 1.95
N ASP A 169 8.95 -11.45 2.44
CA ASP A 169 8.82 -11.75 3.86
C ASP A 169 10.18 -11.98 4.52
N ILE A 170 11.06 -12.76 3.89
CA ILE A 170 12.42 -13.00 4.40
C ILE A 170 13.18 -11.67 4.49
N ALA A 171 13.08 -10.82 3.47
CA ALA A 171 13.69 -9.49 3.50
C ALA A 171 13.11 -8.61 4.64
N ALA A 172 11.80 -8.66 4.85
CA ALA A 172 11.14 -7.94 5.94
C ALA A 172 11.60 -8.44 7.31
N ILE A 173 11.72 -9.75 7.52
CA ILE A 173 12.26 -10.36 8.74
C ILE A 173 13.70 -9.87 8.95
N GLY A 174 14.55 -9.87 7.92
CA GLY A 174 15.92 -9.36 8.00
C GLY A 174 15.98 -7.88 8.41
N ILE A 175 15.01 -7.05 7.98
CA ILE A 175 14.93 -5.65 8.39
C ILE A 175 14.57 -5.57 9.89
N TRP A 176 13.63 -6.38 10.37
CA TRP A 176 13.23 -6.42 11.78
C TRP A 176 14.37 -6.88 12.69
N LEU A 177 15.13 -7.90 12.30
CA LEU A 177 16.26 -8.43 13.08
C LEU A 177 17.42 -7.44 13.21
N ARG A 178 17.61 -6.54 12.22
CA ARG A 178 18.64 -5.49 12.27
C ARG A 178 18.23 -4.25 13.06
N ASP A 179 16.95 -4.08 13.32
CA ASP A 179 16.40 -2.94 14.06
C ASP A 179 15.39 -3.47 15.10
N PRO A 180 15.87 -4.24 16.10
CA PRO A 180 14.99 -4.81 17.11
C PRO A 180 14.37 -3.70 17.96
N THR A 181 13.14 -3.94 18.42
CA THR A 181 12.52 -3.12 19.47
C THR A 181 13.17 -3.49 20.80
N THR A 182 13.99 -2.63 21.32
CA THR A 182 14.31 -2.60 22.75
C THR A 182 13.12 -2.05 23.51
#